data_a951cc355ca100e6d2f527fcf9f71850
#
_entry.id   a951cc355ca100e6d2f527fcf9f71850
#
_cell.length_a   1.000
_cell.length_b   1.000
_cell.length_c   1.000
_cell.angle_alpha   90.00
_cell.angle_beta   90.00
_cell.angle_gamma   90.00
#
_symmetry.space_group_name_H-M   'P 1'
#
loop_
_entity.id
_entity.type
_entity.pdbx_description
1 polymer ?
#
loop_
_entity_poly.entity_id
_entity_poly.type
_entity_poly.pdbx_seq_one_letter_code
_entity_poly.pdbx_strand_id
1 'polypeptide(L)'
;MTSSDAPVVVGIDGSDGALNAARWAGAVAARFGAPLRIVHALPSVGRNLTQTAAAFTAAMMSYQRDMAEAFLKAADEAVRADNPELSVSTVSFNEPADQVLIDASSDARLVVLGGKKVTPAAALLLGSTALSVATRAACPVVAFRGETVAPGDGPVVVGVDDSPAAQAALESAFEFADRFGLAVNAVRSLSLAAPAETGVTIPLLIDWDGVESAELADLTETVDVHNKRHPGVDAKSFIEPDSPGKALLKHVADSGLVVVGSRGRNALAGVLLGSTSLNLLHHSPVPVMICRAAPQGDSDE
;
A
#
# COMPACT_ATOMS: atom_id res chain seq x y z
N MET A 1 -14.86 -6.00 9.03
CA MET A 1 -15.07 -4.70 9.73
C MET A 1 -13.89 -4.52 10.67
N THR A 2 -12.93 -3.66 10.32
CA THR A 2 -11.86 -3.29 11.25
C THR A 2 -12.46 -2.49 12.39
N SER A 3 -12.12 -2.83 13.65
CA SER A 3 -12.52 -2.08 14.83
C SER A 3 -12.14 -0.60 14.67
N SER A 4 -12.98 0.34 15.16
CA SER A 4 -12.65 1.78 15.12
C SER A 4 -11.32 2.09 15.85
N ASP A 5 -10.89 1.21 16.73
CA ASP A 5 -9.68 1.34 17.57
C ASP A 5 -8.44 0.66 16.98
N ALA A 6 -8.55 0.02 15.79
CA ALA A 6 -7.41 -0.60 15.15
C ALA A 6 -6.35 0.44 14.75
N PRO A 7 -5.08 0.30 15.18
CA PRO A 7 -4.05 1.29 14.96
C PRO A 7 -3.63 1.39 13.49
N VAL A 8 -3.16 2.56 13.08
CA VAL A 8 -2.24 2.67 11.94
C VAL A 8 -0.85 2.30 12.44
N VAL A 9 -0.19 1.38 11.74
CA VAL A 9 1.18 0.93 12.08
C VAL A 9 2.15 1.49 11.06
N VAL A 10 3.28 2.05 11.49
CA VAL A 10 4.34 2.50 10.58
C VAL A 10 5.68 1.89 10.97
N GLY A 11 6.34 1.28 9.98
CA GLY A 11 7.70 0.77 10.14
C GLY A 11 8.74 1.85 9.80
N ILE A 12 9.72 2.06 10.71
CA ILE A 12 10.81 3.01 10.50
C ILE A 12 12.18 2.32 10.56
N ASP A 13 13.13 2.84 9.77
CA ASP A 13 14.52 2.36 9.70
C ASP A 13 15.56 3.47 9.98
N GLY A 14 15.10 4.62 10.46
CA GLY A 14 15.92 5.80 10.73
C GLY A 14 16.27 6.63 9.50
N SER A 15 15.77 6.29 8.31
CA SER A 15 15.93 7.12 7.10
C SER A 15 14.93 8.29 7.06
N ASP A 16 15.27 9.35 6.31
CA ASP A 16 14.37 10.49 6.07
C ASP A 16 13.04 10.04 5.43
N GLY A 17 13.11 9.07 4.52
CA GLY A 17 11.92 8.52 3.90
C GLY A 17 11.00 7.80 4.89
N ALA A 18 11.57 7.11 5.88
CA ALA A 18 10.80 6.49 6.95
C ALA A 18 10.22 7.53 7.93
N LEU A 19 10.94 8.62 8.19
CA LEU A 19 10.44 9.74 8.99
C LEU A 19 9.25 10.42 8.31
N ASN A 20 9.34 10.69 7.01
CA ASN A 20 8.23 11.26 6.23
C ASN A 20 7.03 10.28 6.19
N ALA A 21 7.28 8.98 6.07
CA ALA A 21 6.24 7.96 6.16
C ALA A 21 5.55 7.96 7.53
N ALA A 22 6.29 8.15 8.63
CA ALA A 22 5.72 8.25 9.96
C ALA A 22 4.81 9.48 10.11
N ARG A 23 5.22 10.64 9.61
CA ARG A 23 4.41 11.86 9.61
C ARG A 23 3.14 11.68 8.77
N TRP A 24 3.28 11.13 7.57
CA TRP A 24 2.14 10.81 6.70
C TRP A 24 1.16 9.81 7.36
N ALA A 25 1.69 8.76 7.99
CA ALA A 25 0.89 7.80 8.74
C ALA A 25 0.18 8.45 9.95
N GLY A 26 0.82 9.42 10.60
CA GLY A 26 0.23 10.25 11.65
C GLY A 26 -0.96 11.07 11.15
N ALA A 27 -0.83 11.74 10.00
CA ALA A 27 -1.92 12.48 9.39
C ALA A 27 -3.09 11.54 9.01
N VAL A 28 -2.78 10.34 8.51
CA VAL A 28 -3.80 9.32 8.21
C VAL A 28 -4.48 8.85 9.50
N ALA A 29 -3.73 8.48 10.52
CA ALA A 29 -4.26 8.03 11.80
C ALA A 29 -5.18 9.07 12.43
N ALA A 30 -4.77 10.35 12.46
CA ALA A 30 -5.58 11.45 12.98
C ALA A 30 -6.91 11.59 12.23
N ARG A 31 -6.89 11.49 10.89
CA ARG A 31 -8.09 11.62 10.07
C ARG A 31 -9.05 10.45 10.23
N PHE A 32 -8.51 9.25 10.47
CA PHE A 32 -9.31 8.05 10.76
C PHE A 32 -9.77 7.97 12.22
N GLY A 33 -9.29 8.86 13.11
CA GLY A 33 -9.56 8.78 14.55
C GLY A 33 -8.95 7.53 15.18
N ALA A 34 -7.85 7.01 14.62
CA ALA A 34 -7.16 5.80 15.04
C ALA A 34 -5.84 6.15 15.76
N PRO A 35 -5.37 5.32 16.71
CA PRO A 35 -4.02 5.50 17.27
C PRO A 35 -2.93 5.17 16.25
N LEU A 36 -1.74 5.77 16.42
CA LEU A 36 -0.54 5.44 15.64
C LEU A 36 0.40 4.57 16.47
N ARG A 37 0.91 3.49 15.86
CA ARG A 37 1.99 2.66 16.41
C ARG A 37 3.22 2.77 15.53
N ILE A 38 4.30 3.36 16.05
CA ILE A 38 5.59 3.48 15.36
C ILE A 38 6.45 2.30 15.75
N VAL A 39 6.92 1.53 14.78
CA VAL A 39 7.64 0.28 14.98
C VAL A 39 9.03 0.37 14.38
N HIS A 40 10.06 -0.01 15.17
CA HIS A 40 11.42 -0.21 14.69
C HIS A 40 11.85 -1.65 14.98
N ALA A 41 12.44 -2.32 13.98
CA ALA A 41 12.95 -3.67 14.12
C ALA A 41 14.48 -3.65 14.13
N LEU A 42 15.08 -4.20 15.16
CA LEU A 42 16.52 -4.36 15.28
C LEU A 42 16.98 -5.60 14.50
N PRO A 43 18.11 -5.52 13.77
CA PRO A 43 18.66 -6.70 13.11
C PRO A 43 19.04 -7.76 14.16
N SER A 44 18.59 -9.00 13.97
CA SER A 44 18.95 -10.11 14.84
C SER A 44 20.44 -10.46 14.70
N VAL A 45 21.17 -10.51 15.80
CA VAL A 45 22.59 -10.94 15.82
C VAL A 45 22.65 -12.45 16.07
N GLY A 46 23.46 -13.17 15.27
CA GLY A 46 23.59 -14.62 15.36
C GLY A 46 24.05 -15.11 16.74
N ARG A 47 23.61 -16.31 17.14
CA ARG A 47 23.71 -16.85 18.50
C ARG A 47 25.00 -17.61 18.84
N ASN A 48 25.88 -17.90 17.87
CA ASN A 48 27.07 -18.74 18.10
C ASN A 48 28.36 -17.90 18.02
N LEU A 49 28.74 -17.31 19.16
CA LEU A 49 29.90 -16.41 19.24
C LEU A 49 30.92 -16.88 20.29
N THR A 50 32.22 -16.71 19.97
CA THR A 50 33.32 -16.87 20.94
C THR A 50 33.24 -15.77 21.99
N GLN A 51 33.91 -15.95 23.19
CA GLN A 51 33.87 -14.96 24.27
C GLN A 51 34.26 -13.54 23.83
N THR A 52 35.29 -13.42 22.98
CA THR A 52 35.74 -12.11 22.47
C THR A 52 34.68 -11.49 21.52
N ALA A 53 34.04 -12.31 20.69
CA ALA A 53 32.95 -11.89 19.84
C ALA A 53 31.69 -11.51 20.66
N ALA A 54 31.47 -12.14 21.82
CA ALA A 54 30.34 -11.83 22.71
C ALA A 54 30.43 -10.40 23.28
N ALA A 55 31.61 -9.93 23.70
CA ALA A 55 31.78 -8.56 24.21
C ALA A 55 31.54 -7.51 23.10
N PHE A 56 32.08 -7.75 21.88
CA PHE A 56 31.83 -6.88 20.72
C PHE A 56 30.34 -6.85 20.33
N THR A 57 29.71 -8.02 20.35
CA THR A 57 28.27 -8.14 20.07
C THR A 57 27.43 -7.41 21.08
N ALA A 58 27.75 -7.50 22.40
CA ALA A 58 27.04 -6.78 23.43
C ALA A 58 27.14 -5.25 23.24
N ALA A 59 28.33 -4.73 22.91
CA ALA A 59 28.52 -3.31 22.61
C ALA A 59 27.75 -2.90 21.35
N MET A 60 27.74 -3.71 20.31
CA MET A 60 26.98 -3.46 19.10
C MET A 60 25.46 -3.46 19.36
N MET A 61 24.98 -4.41 20.18
CA MET A 61 23.57 -4.46 20.58
C MET A 61 23.15 -3.24 21.42
N SER A 62 24.03 -2.76 22.31
CA SER A 62 23.77 -1.52 23.06
C SER A 62 23.65 -0.34 22.09
N TYR A 63 24.61 -0.17 21.20
CA TYR A 63 24.59 0.89 20.19
C TYR A 63 23.33 0.83 19.30
N GLN A 64 22.93 -0.37 18.87
CA GLN A 64 21.70 -0.54 18.06
C GLN A 64 20.45 -0.14 18.83
N ARG A 65 20.37 -0.44 20.14
CA ARG A 65 19.26 -0.01 21.00
C ARG A 65 19.20 1.52 21.16
N ASP A 66 20.36 2.13 21.42
CA ASP A 66 20.45 3.59 21.56
C ASP A 66 20.03 4.30 20.26
N MET A 67 20.43 3.75 19.10
CA MET A 67 20.02 4.27 17.80
C MET A 67 18.52 4.07 17.55
N ALA A 68 17.97 2.91 17.89
CA ALA A 68 16.54 2.63 17.78
C ALA A 68 15.70 3.59 18.61
N GLU A 69 16.12 3.85 19.87
CA GLU A 69 15.47 4.81 20.74
C GLU A 69 15.51 6.23 20.16
N ALA A 70 16.67 6.64 19.63
CA ALA A 70 16.79 7.93 18.95
C ALA A 70 15.87 8.07 17.71
N PHE A 71 15.78 7.02 16.89
CA PHE A 71 14.90 7.01 15.71
C PHE A 71 13.42 7.06 16.11
N LEU A 72 13.02 6.25 17.09
CA LEU A 72 11.65 6.22 17.60
C LEU A 72 11.25 7.57 18.22
N LYS A 73 12.16 8.18 19.01
CA LYS A 73 11.94 9.49 19.60
C LYS A 73 11.80 10.58 18.54
N ALA A 74 12.69 10.61 17.54
CA ALA A 74 12.62 11.60 16.47
C ALA A 74 11.32 11.48 15.67
N ALA A 75 10.86 10.25 15.41
CA ALA A 75 9.61 10.00 14.71
C ALA A 75 8.38 10.41 15.57
N ASP A 76 8.36 10.07 16.85
CA ASP A 76 7.29 10.49 17.78
C ASP A 76 7.19 12.01 17.89
N GLU A 77 8.32 12.70 18.08
CA GLU A 77 8.37 14.16 18.15
C GLU A 77 7.85 14.81 16.86
N ALA A 78 8.28 14.31 15.70
CA ALA A 78 7.85 14.84 14.41
C ALA A 78 6.35 14.63 14.16
N VAL A 79 5.83 13.46 14.49
CA VAL A 79 4.39 13.15 14.35
C VAL A 79 3.54 14.02 15.29
N ARG A 80 3.96 14.16 16.56
CA ARG A 80 3.23 15.00 17.54
C ARG A 80 3.29 16.49 17.21
N ALA A 81 4.36 16.95 16.57
CA ALA A 81 4.44 18.34 16.11
C ALA A 81 3.37 18.64 15.06
N ASP A 82 3.07 17.69 14.17
CA ASP A 82 2.04 17.84 13.14
C ASP A 82 0.62 17.51 13.68
N ASN A 83 0.52 16.59 14.65
CA ASN A 83 -0.76 16.05 15.16
C ASN A 83 -0.72 15.96 16.70
N PRO A 84 -0.87 17.09 17.43
CA PRO A 84 -0.68 17.15 18.89
C PRO A 84 -1.63 16.25 19.70
N GLU A 85 -2.86 16.04 19.20
CA GLU A 85 -3.89 15.26 19.88
C GLU A 85 -3.84 13.76 19.54
N LEU A 86 -2.94 13.35 18.63
CA LEU A 86 -2.87 11.96 18.21
C LEU A 86 -2.29 11.05 19.30
N SER A 87 -2.97 9.95 19.59
CA SER A 87 -2.42 8.90 20.43
C SER A 87 -1.31 8.16 19.68
N VAL A 88 -0.05 8.35 20.12
CA VAL A 88 1.13 7.73 19.50
C VAL A 88 1.79 6.80 20.50
N SER A 89 2.14 5.58 20.05
CA SER A 89 2.95 4.62 20.78
C SER A 89 4.17 4.23 19.93
N THR A 90 5.30 3.99 20.61
CA THR A 90 6.56 3.57 19.99
C THR A 90 7.01 2.24 20.55
N VAL A 91 7.50 1.35 19.70
CA VAL A 91 8.00 0.04 20.12
C VAL A 91 9.16 -0.43 19.24
N SER A 92 10.17 -1.04 19.87
CA SER A 92 11.27 -1.71 19.18
C SER A 92 11.21 -3.22 19.40
N PHE A 93 11.55 -3.99 18.36
CA PHE A 93 11.57 -5.44 18.37
C PHE A 93 12.97 -5.96 18.00
N ASN A 94 13.32 -7.16 18.50
CA ASN A 94 14.58 -7.83 18.18
C ASN A 94 14.36 -8.96 17.14
N GLU A 95 13.34 -8.83 16.32
CA GLU A 95 12.98 -9.77 15.26
C GLU A 95 13.10 -9.11 13.88
N PRO A 96 13.10 -9.89 12.77
CA PRO A 96 13.12 -9.36 11.43
C PRO A 96 11.95 -8.40 11.16
N ALA A 97 12.22 -7.27 10.52
CA ALA A 97 11.25 -6.20 10.29
C ALA A 97 9.99 -6.65 9.56
N ASP A 98 10.13 -7.55 8.57
CA ASP A 98 8.99 -8.08 7.85
C ASP A 98 8.10 -8.95 8.74
N GLN A 99 8.68 -9.79 9.60
CA GLN A 99 7.92 -10.63 10.53
C GLN A 99 7.11 -9.76 11.51
N VAL A 100 7.77 -8.79 12.15
CA VAL A 100 7.14 -7.87 13.10
C VAL A 100 5.96 -7.12 12.46
N LEU A 101 6.13 -6.62 11.25
CA LEU A 101 5.10 -5.84 10.57
C LEU A 101 3.95 -6.71 10.04
N ILE A 102 4.24 -7.94 9.63
CA ILE A 102 3.21 -8.91 9.25
C ILE A 102 2.38 -9.31 10.48
N ASP A 103 3.01 -9.59 11.61
CA ASP A 103 2.31 -9.92 12.85
C ASP A 103 1.45 -8.74 13.33
N ALA A 104 2.00 -7.51 13.29
CA ALA A 104 1.26 -6.29 13.63
C ALA A 104 0.09 -5.99 12.68
N SER A 105 0.14 -6.48 11.44
CA SER A 105 -0.94 -6.26 10.48
C SER A 105 -2.26 -6.95 10.82
N SER A 106 -2.23 -7.95 11.72
CA SER A 106 -3.41 -8.72 12.11
C SER A 106 -4.41 -7.91 12.95
N ASP A 107 -3.91 -6.93 13.70
CA ASP A 107 -4.71 -6.01 14.54
C ASP A 107 -4.67 -4.56 14.03
N ALA A 108 -3.97 -4.28 12.93
CA ALA A 108 -3.85 -2.96 12.36
C ALA A 108 -4.94 -2.66 11.32
N ARG A 109 -5.31 -1.38 11.24
CA ARG A 109 -6.13 -0.84 10.14
C ARG A 109 -5.32 -0.75 8.85
N LEU A 110 -4.06 -0.35 8.95
CA LEU A 110 -3.16 -0.05 7.84
C LEU A 110 -1.71 -0.19 8.31
N VAL A 111 -0.86 -0.76 7.47
CA VAL A 111 0.60 -0.73 7.66
C VAL A 111 1.22 0.22 6.65
N VAL A 112 2.04 1.16 7.12
CA VAL A 112 2.77 2.13 6.28
C VAL A 112 4.25 1.82 6.35
N LEU A 113 4.90 1.79 5.19
CA LEU A 113 6.33 1.55 5.04
C LEU A 113 6.96 2.67 4.24
N GLY A 114 7.91 3.36 4.83
CA GLY A 114 8.78 4.29 4.12
C GLY A 114 10.08 3.59 3.74
N GLY A 115 10.72 4.07 2.69
CA GLY A 115 12.00 3.54 2.23
C GLY A 115 12.97 4.65 1.86
N LYS A 116 14.26 4.29 1.70
CA LYS A 116 15.28 5.21 1.22
C LYS A 116 14.89 5.78 -0.13
N LYS A 117 15.16 7.08 -0.34
CA LYS A 117 15.11 7.69 -1.67
C LYS A 117 15.96 6.86 -2.62
N VAL A 118 15.31 6.31 -3.62
CA VAL A 118 15.99 5.53 -4.64
C VAL A 118 16.28 6.51 -5.77
N THR A 119 17.56 6.65 -6.15
CA THR A 119 17.91 7.43 -7.35
C THR A 119 17.17 6.87 -8.57
N PRO A 120 16.91 7.67 -9.63
CA PRO A 120 16.19 7.19 -10.81
C PRO A 120 16.76 5.90 -11.43
N ALA A 121 18.06 5.67 -11.28
CA ALA A 121 18.75 4.45 -11.74
C ALA A 121 18.55 3.23 -10.80
N ALA A 122 18.14 3.46 -9.56
CA ALA A 122 17.89 2.44 -8.53
C ALA A 122 16.40 2.28 -8.19
N ALA A 123 15.50 2.88 -8.97
CA ALA A 123 14.03 2.79 -8.82
C ALA A 123 13.51 1.33 -8.85
N LEU A 124 14.36 0.37 -9.24
CA LEU A 124 14.06 -1.06 -9.29
C LEU A 124 14.14 -1.79 -7.92
N LEU A 125 14.55 -1.13 -6.84
CA LEU A 125 14.74 -1.81 -5.56
C LEU A 125 13.60 -1.46 -4.57
N LEU A 126 12.47 -2.12 -4.72
CA LEU A 126 11.55 -2.28 -3.61
C LEU A 126 12.30 -3.03 -2.49
N GLY A 127 12.36 -2.48 -1.28
CA GLY A 127 13.01 -3.16 -0.17
C GLY A 127 12.36 -4.54 0.09
N SER A 128 13.19 -5.54 0.41
CA SER A 128 12.71 -6.90 0.70
C SER A 128 11.61 -6.92 1.78
N THR A 129 11.71 -6.07 2.79
CA THR A 129 10.69 -5.89 3.84
C THR A 129 9.36 -5.44 3.26
N ALA A 130 9.35 -4.40 2.41
CA ALA A 130 8.12 -3.87 1.83
C ALA A 130 7.43 -4.91 0.92
N LEU A 131 8.20 -5.65 0.11
CA LEU A 131 7.67 -6.74 -0.70
C LEU A 131 7.09 -7.85 0.18
N SER A 132 7.82 -8.28 1.20
CA SER A 132 7.39 -9.34 2.13
C SER A 132 6.10 -8.97 2.86
N VAL A 133 6.00 -7.73 3.36
CA VAL A 133 4.81 -7.23 4.08
C VAL A 133 3.64 -7.08 3.10
N ALA A 134 3.82 -6.45 1.93
CA ALA A 134 2.76 -6.29 0.93
C ALA A 134 2.16 -7.62 0.45
N THR A 135 2.95 -8.71 0.50
CA THR A 135 2.48 -10.05 0.09
C THR A 135 1.80 -10.82 1.20
N ARG A 136 2.07 -10.56 2.48
CA ARG A 136 1.65 -11.40 3.62
C ARG A 136 0.80 -10.69 4.67
N ALA A 137 0.78 -9.36 4.69
CA ALA A 137 0.01 -8.62 5.69
C ALA A 137 -1.49 -8.94 5.65
N ALA A 138 -2.15 -8.91 6.79
CA ALA A 138 -3.58 -9.15 6.94
C ALA A 138 -4.45 -7.91 6.66
N CYS A 139 -3.86 -6.71 6.68
CA CYS A 139 -4.51 -5.44 6.38
C CYS A 139 -3.91 -4.78 5.12
N PRO A 140 -4.49 -3.67 4.61
CA PRO A 140 -3.89 -2.87 3.55
C PRO A 140 -2.47 -2.39 3.92
N VAL A 141 -1.58 -2.33 2.93
CA VAL A 141 -0.19 -1.90 3.10
C VAL A 141 0.10 -0.73 2.18
N VAL A 142 0.59 0.38 2.73
CA VAL A 142 1.05 1.53 1.95
C VAL A 142 2.57 1.52 1.84
N ALA A 143 3.06 1.40 0.63
CA ALA A 143 4.43 1.75 0.29
C ALA A 143 4.49 3.26 0.07
N PHE A 144 4.93 3.99 1.10
CA PHE A 144 5.02 5.45 1.05
C PHE A 144 6.14 5.90 0.11
N ARG A 145 5.83 6.94 -0.66
CA ARG A 145 6.76 7.59 -1.58
C ARG A 145 6.55 9.10 -1.56
N GLY A 146 7.62 9.81 -1.86
CA GLY A 146 7.57 11.26 -1.91
C GLY A 146 8.11 11.93 -0.64
N GLU A 147 7.85 13.23 -0.55
CA GLU A 147 8.31 14.08 0.55
C GLU A 147 7.15 14.72 1.32
N THR A 148 5.93 14.52 0.84
CA THR A 148 4.73 15.07 1.48
C THR A 148 4.46 14.35 2.81
N VAL A 149 4.19 15.11 3.84
CA VAL A 149 3.96 14.58 5.20
C VAL A 149 2.49 14.34 5.53
N ALA A 150 1.63 14.54 4.55
CA ALA A 150 0.19 14.24 4.60
C ALA A 150 -0.30 13.86 3.20
N PRO A 151 -1.43 13.15 3.08
CA PRO A 151 -2.08 12.93 1.79
C PRO A 151 -2.36 14.26 1.09
N GLY A 152 -2.08 14.32 -0.23
CA GLY A 152 -2.37 15.49 -1.05
C GLY A 152 -3.87 15.62 -1.37
N ASP A 153 -4.23 16.76 -1.98
CA ASP A 153 -5.64 17.08 -2.33
C ASP A 153 -6.08 16.43 -3.66
N GLY A 154 -5.18 15.72 -4.34
CA GLY A 154 -5.49 15.03 -5.60
C GLY A 154 -6.37 13.79 -5.39
N PRO A 155 -7.02 13.29 -6.46
CA PRO A 155 -7.90 12.14 -6.37
C PRO A 155 -7.16 10.87 -5.91
N VAL A 156 -7.90 9.95 -5.32
CA VAL A 156 -7.45 8.58 -5.11
C VAL A 156 -7.66 7.82 -6.42
N VAL A 157 -6.58 7.29 -7.00
CA VAL A 157 -6.66 6.44 -8.19
C VAL A 157 -6.79 4.99 -7.75
N VAL A 158 -7.77 4.25 -8.26
CA VAL A 158 -7.94 2.83 -7.92
C VAL A 158 -8.02 1.96 -9.16
N GLY A 159 -7.22 0.88 -9.17
CA GLY A 159 -7.27 -0.14 -10.21
C GLY A 159 -8.38 -1.14 -9.95
N VAL A 160 -9.29 -1.28 -10.91
CA VAL A 160 -10.48 -2.15 -10.80
C VAL A 160 -10.45 -3.25 -11.85
N ASP A 161 -10.52 -4.48 -11.38
CA ASP A 161 -10.84 -5.68 -12.17
C ASP A 161 -11.84 -6.54 -11.39
N ASP A 162 -12.23 -7.69 -11.94
CA ASP A 162 -13.25 -8.54 -11.31
C ASP A 162 -12.69 -9.41 -10.17
N SER A 163 -11.46 -9.14 -9.70
CA SER A 163 -10.85 -9.91 -8.61
C SER A 163 -11.37 -9.48 -7.24
N PRO A 164 -11.44 -10.40 -6.25
CA PRO A 164 -11.79 -10.04 -4.88
C PRO A 164 -10.83 -9.03 -4.24
N ALA A 165 -9.56 -9.01 -4.68
CA ALA A 165 -8.58 -8.06 -4.20
C ALA A 165 -8.83 -6.64 -4.74
N ALA A 166 -9.34 -6.51 -5.98
CA ALA A 166 -9.75 -5.22 -6.54
C ALA A 166 -11.00 -4.67 -5.84
N GLN A 167 -11.93 -5.53 -5.42
CA GLN A 167 -13.07 -5.10 -4.60
C GLN A 167 -12.61 -4.54 -3.25
N ALA A 168 -11.66 -5.21 -2.58
CA ALA A 168 -11.07 -4.69 -1.35
C ALA A 168 -10.30 -3.38 -1.57
N ALA A 169 -9.65 -3.22 -2.74
CA ALA A 169 -8.97 -1.98 -3.11
C ALA A 169 -9.99 -0.84 -3.33
N LEU A 170 -11.09 -1.11 -4.00
CA LEU A 170 -12.15 -0.13 -4.25
C LEU A 170 -12.78 0.33 -2.94
N GLU A 171 -13.10 -0.59 -2.01
CA GLU A 171 -13.63 -0.26 -0.69
C GLU A 171 -12.65 0.61 0.11
N SER A 172 -11.35 0.26 0.12
CA SER A 172 -10.31 1.04 0.80
C SER A 172 -10.11 2.42 0.17
N ALA A 173 -10.22 2.54 -1.16
CA ALA A 173 -10.12 3.80 -1.87
C ALA A 173 -11.26 4.76 -1.51
N PHE A 174 -12.50 4.24 -1.47
CA PHE A 174 -13.66 5.04 -1.08
C PHE A 174 -13.63 5.45 0.40
N GLU A 175 -13.26 4.53 1.31
CA GLU A 175 -13.10 4.85 2.73
C GLU A 175 -12.05 5.95 2.92
N PHE A 176 -10.92 5.85 2.22
CA PHE A 176 -9.85 6.85 2.29
C PHE A 176 -10.32 8.20 1.72
N ALA A 177 -10.92 8.19 0.52
CA ALA A 177 -11.41 9.39 -0.13
C ALA A 177 -12.47 10.13 0.72
N ASP A 178 -13.42 9.40 1.29
CA ASP A 178 -14.47 9.96 2.16
C ASP A 178 -13.87 10.64 3.39
N ARG A 179 -12.88 10.01 4.05
CA ARG A 179 -12.19 10.57 5.22
C ARG A 179 -11.41 11.84 4.92
N PHE A 180 -10.84 11.94 3.72
CA PHE A 180 -10.01 13.08 3.31
C PHE A 180 -10.76 14.12 2.46
N GLY A 181 -12.01 13.86 2.08
CA GLY A 181 -12.77 14.73 1.18
C GLY A 181 -12.23 14.77 -0.24
N LEU A 182 -11.69 13.64 -0.72
CA LEU A 182 -11.07 13.49 -2.03
C LEU A 182 -12.01 12.84 -3.04
N ALA A 183 -11.73 13.04 -4.33
CA ALA A 183 -12.38 12.30 -5.40
C ALA A 183 -11.75 10.90 -5.59
N VAL A 184 -12.48 9.99 -6.25
CA VAL A 184 -12.00 8.67 -6.67
C VAL A 184 -11.99 8.58 -8.19
N ASN A 185 -10.85 8.18 -8.75
CA ASN A 185 -10.71 7.82 -10.17
C ASN A 185 -10.55 6.30 -10.28
N ALA A 186 -11.63 5.60 -10.65
CA ALA A 186 -11.62 4.16 -10.88
C ALA A 186 -11.15 3.87 -12.32
N VAL A 187 -10.07 3.10 -12.45
CA VAL A 187 -9.42 2.82 -13.73
C VAL A 187 -9.46 1.32 -14.02
N ARG A 188 -10.05 0.94 -15.15
CA ARG A 188 -10.02 -0.43 -15.67
C ARG A 188 -9.20 -0.47 -16.95
N SER A 189 -8.32 -1.45 -17.06
CA SER A 189 -7.54 -1.69 -18.27
C SER A 189 -8.28 -2.64 -19.19
N LEU A 190 -8.53 -2.19 -20.41
CA LEU A 190 -9.03 -3.01 -21.51
C LEU A 190 -7.86 -3.38 -22.42
N SER A 191 -6.95 -4.24 -21.92
CA SER A 191 -5.81 -4.69 -22.70
C SER A 191 -6.26 -5.65 -23.79
N LEU A 192 -6.23 -5.17 -25.02
CA LEU A 192 -6.51 -5.92 -26.25
C LEU A 192 -5.28 -6.75 -26.65
N ALA A 193 -4.75 -7.57 -25.74
CA ALA A 193 -3.75 -8.55 -26.12
C ALA A 193 -4.42 -9.54 -27.08
N ALA A 194 -4.30 -9.30 -28.38
CA ALA A 194 -4.63 -10.31 -29.39
C ALA A 194 -3.84 -11.58 -28.99
N PRO A 195 -4.49 -12.75 -28.94
CA PRO A 195 -3.79 -14.01 -28.72
C PRO A 195 -2.76 -14.17 -29.85
N ALA A 196 -1.49 -13.96 -29.50
CA ALA A 196 -0.37 -14.00 -30.46
C ALA A 196 -0.19 -15.38 -31.11
N GLU A 197 -0.94 -16.38 -30.65
CA GLU A 197 -0.75 -17.80 -31.05
C GLU A 197 -1.71 -18.32 -32.11
N THR A 198 -2.77 -17.59 -32.47
CA THR A 198 -3.78 -18.15 -33.42
C THR A 198 -3.69 -17.65 -34.86
N GLY A 199 -2.79 -16.69 -35.18
CA GLY A 199 -2.61 -16.19 -36.56
C GLY A 199 -3.86 -15.61 -37.20
N VAL A 200 -4.96 -15.48 -36.47
CA VAL A 200 -6.22 -14.96 -36.96
C VAL A 200 -6.32 -13.48 -36.54
N THR A 201 -6.04 -12.59 -37.49
CA THR A 201 -6.31 -11.17 -37.36
C THR A 201 -7.83 -10.96 -37.45
N ILE A 202 -8.53 -10.94 -36.29
CA ILE A 202 -9.95 -10.55 -36.23
C ILE A 202 -10.14 -9.12 -35.65
N PRO A 203 -9.21 -8.16 -35.71
CA PRO A 203 -9.44 -6.82 -35.17
C PRO A 203 -10.48 -6.02 -35.98
N LEU A 204 -10.72 -6.38 -37.25
CA LEU A 204 -11.59 -5.59 -38.18
C LEU A 204 -13.10 -5.87 -37.99
N LEU A 205 -13.49 -6.91 -37.25
CA LEU A 205 -14.89 -7.29 -37.05
C LEU A 205 -15.42 -7.03 -35.65
N ILE A 206 -14.59 -6.45 -34.76
CA ILE A 206 -14.99 -6.15 -33.39
C ILE A 206 -15.41 -4.67 -33.34
N ASP A 207 -16.60 -4.43 -32.85
CA ASP A 207 -17.07 -3.11 -32.47
C ASP A 207 -16.42 -2.68 -31.16
N TRP A 208 -15.23 -2.07 -31.25
CA TRP A 208 -14.43 -1.64 -30.12
C TRP A 208 -15.12 -0.55 -29.30
N ASP A 209 -15.84 0.35 -29.94
CA ASP A 209 -16.58 1.42 -29.28
C ASP A 209 -17.72 0.82 -28.44
N GLY A 210 -18.38 -0.22 -28.95
CA GLY A 210 -19.39 -0.97 -28.23
C GLY A 210 -18.81 -1.72 -27.03
N VAL A 211 -17.65 -2.35 -27.19
CA VAL A 211 -16.95 -3.06 -26.09
C VAL A 211 -16.52 -2.08 -25.01
N GLU A 212 -15.88 -0.96 -25.37
CA GLU A 212 -15.46 0.06 -24.41
C GLU A 212 -16.66 0.65 -23.65
N SER A 213 -17.76 0.92 -24.36
CA SER A 213 -18.98 1.44 -23.76
C SER A 213 -19.60 0.45 -22.76
N ALA A 214 -19.59 -0.84 -23.07
CA ALA A 214 -20.09 -1.90 -22.18
C ALA A 214 -19.21 -2.03 -20.92
N GLU A 215 -17.89 -2.04 -21.08
CA GLU A 215 -16.94 -2.10 -19.97
C GLU A 215 -17.03 -0.86 -19.07
N LEU A 216 -17.23 0.33 -19.66
CA LEU A 216 -17.42 1.56 -18.90
C LEU A 216 -18.73 1.52 -18.08
N ALA A 217 -19.80 0.99 -18.66
CA ALA A 217 -21.08 0.84 -17.97
C ALA A 217 -20.95 -0.13 -16.79
N ASP A 218 -20.31 -1.28 -16.97
CA ASP A 218 -20.06 -2.27 -15.92
C ASP A 218 -19.17 -1.70 -14.80
N LEU A 219 -18.08 -1.01 -15.16
CA LEU A 219 -17.22 -0.34 -14.19
C LEU A 219 -18.01 0.72 -13.39
N THR A 220 -18.83 1.51 -14.08
CA THR A 220 -19.64 2.55 -13.44
C THR A 220 -20.66 1.95 -12.47
N GLU A 221 -21.33 0.86 -12.82
CA GLU A 221 -22.24 0.14 -11.93
C GLU A 221 -21.50 -0.37 -10.68
N THR A 222 -20.29 -0.93 -10.85
CA THR A 222 -19.45 -1.36 -9.76
C THR A 222 -19.08 -0.21 -8.82
N VAL A 223 -18.68 0.94 -9.38
CA VAL A 223 -18.34 2.16 -8.63
C VAL A 223 -19.55 2.72 -7.88
N ASP A 224 -20.72 2.72 -8.50
CA ASP A 224 -21.97 3.24 -7.93
C ASP A 224 -22.41 2.50 -6.67
N VAL A 225 -22.08 1.21 -6.55
CA VAL A 225 -22.33 0.43 -5.32
C VAL A 225 -21.58 1.02 -4.13
N HIS A 226 -20.34 1.44 -4.33
CA HIS A 226 -19.52 2.08 -3.29
C HIS A 226 -19.94 3.54 -3.07
N ASN A 227 -20.26 4.25 -4.14
CA ASN A 227 -20.69 5.64 -4.06
C ASN A 227 -21.97 5.81 -3.24
N LYS A 228 -22.90 4.85 -3.28
CA LYS A 228 -24.10 4.83 -2.43
C LYS A 228 -23.77 4.75 -0.94
N ARG A 229 -22.65 4.16 -0.55
CA ARG A 229 -22.18 4.08 0.84
C ARG A 229 -21.39 5.32 1.24
N HIS A 230 -20.79 6.01 0.28
CA HIS A 230 -19.96 7.21 0.45
C HIS A 230 -20.46 8.36 -0.44
N PRO A 231 -21.66 8.91 -0.19
CA PRO A 231 -22.33 9.86 -1.08
C PRO A 231 -21.60 11.22 -1.20
N GLY A 232 -20.62 11.48 -0.32
CA GLY A 232 -19.78 12.68 -0.38
C GLY A 232 -18.58 12.56 -1.31
N VAL A 233 -18.32 11.37 -1.87
CA VAL A 233 -17.16 11.12 -2.74
C VAL A 233 -17.56 11.33 -4.22
N ASP A 234 -16.87 12.25 -4.91
CA ASP A 234 -16.99 12.39 -6.38
C ASP A 234 -16.19 11.26 -7.03
N ALA A 235 -16.87 10.37 -7.77
CA ALA A 235 -16.24 9.23 -8.39
C ALA A 235 -16.36 9.26 -9.91
N LYS A 236 -15.25 8.94 -10.60
CA LYS A 236 -15.18 8.86 -12.07
C LYS A 236 -14.61 7.51 -12.49
N SER A 237 -15.17 6.96 -13.58
CA SER A 237 -14.76 5.69 -14.18
C SER A 237 -14.01 5.94 -15.48
N PHE A 238 -12.90 5.22 -15.68
CA PHE A 238 -12.04 5.33 -16.86
C PHE A 238 -11.72 3.95 -17.42
N ILE A 239 -11.87 3.79 -18.73
CA ILE A 239 -11.39 2.62 -19.47
C ILE A 239 -10.13 3.03 -20.22
N GLU A 240 -9.05 2.27 -20.03
CA GLU A 240 -7.75 2.55 -20.65
C GLU A 240 -7.29 1.38 -21.52
N PRO A 241 -6.87 1.62 -22.77
CA PRO A 241 -6.47 0.55 -23.69
C PRO A 241 -5.08 0.00 -23.42
N ASP A 242 -4.38 0.52 -22.41
CA ASP A 242 -3.03 0.11 -22.03
C ASP A 242 -3.02 -1.08 -21.05
N SER A 243 -1.84 -1.67 -20.84
CA SER A 243 -1.66 -2.63 -19.74
C SER A 243 -1.96 -1.99 -18.38
N PRO A 244 -2.48 -2.76 -17.38
CA PRO A 244 -3.01 -2.19 -16.14
C PRO A 244 -2.05 -1.24 -15.41
N GLY A 245 -0.76 -1.58 -15.33
CA GLY A 245 0.22 -0.72 -14.68
C GLY A 245 0.44 0.61 -15.43
N LYS A 246 0.46 0.60 -16.76
CA LYS A 246 0.58 1.81 -17.57
C LYS A 246 -0.68 2.66 -17.51
N ALA A 247 -1.84 2.01 -17.58
CA ALA A 247 -3.14 2.65 -17.46
C ALA A 247 -3.22 3.48 -16.16
N LEU A 248 -2.91 2.86 -15.03
CA LEU A 248 -2.91 3.54 -13.75
C LEU A 248 -1.90 4.68 -13.66
N LEU A 249 -0.67 4.48 -14.17
CA LEU A 249 0.38 5.50 -14.15
C LEU A 249 0.02 6.78 -14.92
N LYS A 250 -0.90 6.73 -15.89
CA LYS A 250 -1.41 7.94 -16.58
C LYS A 250 -2.23 8.84 -15.64
N HIS A 251 -2.91 8.24 -14.65
CA HIS A 251 -3.81 8.94 -13.74
C HIS A 251 -3.17 9.37 -12.42
N VAL A 252 -1.91 8.94 -12.15
CA VAL A 252 -1.28 9.24 -10.85
C VAL A 252 -0.56 10.57 -10.77
N ALA A 253 -0.34 11.28 -11.88
CA ALA A 253 0.46 12.51 -11.90
C ALA A 253 -0.07 13.58 -10.93
N ASP A 254 -1.39 13.73 -10.86
CA ASP A 254 -2.10 14.69 -10.01
C ASP A 254 -2.84 14.02 -8.84
N SER A 255 -2.51 12.78 -8.51
CA SER A 255 -3.17 12.01 -7.45
C SER A 255 -2.42 12.08 -6.11
N GLY A 256 -3.17 11.89 -5.01
CA GLY A 256 -2.58 11.79 -3.67
C GLY A 256 -2.21 10.36 -3.26
N LEU A 257 -2.83 9.37 -3.90
CA LEU A 257 -2.69 7.95 -3.57
C LEU A 257 -3.12 7.09 -4.75
N VAL A 258 -2.42 5.98 -4.99
CA VAL A 258 -2.91 4.92 -5.88
C VAL A 258 -3.18 3.64 -5.08
N VAL A 259 -4.33 3.01 -5.34
CA VAL A 259 -4.82 1.82 -4.63
C VAL A 259 -5.01 0.67 -5.60
N VAL A 260 -4.48 -0.50 -5.27
CA VAL A 260 -4.63 -1.69 -6.11
C VAL A 260 -4.79 -2.96 -5.27
N GLY A 261 -5.43 -3.96 -5.85
CA GLY A 261 -5.45 -5.29 -5.30
C GLY A 261 -4.05 -5.93 -5.30
N SER A 262 -3.76 -6.78 -4.33
CA SER A 262 -2.48 -7.53 -4.29
C SER A 262 -2.32 -8.50 -5.46
N ARG A 263 -3.43 -8.98 -6.05
CA ARG A 263 -3.48 -9.87 -7.22
C ARG A 263 -4.70 -9.52 -8.06
N GLY A 264 -4.62 -9.75 -9.37
CA GLY A 264 -5.74 -9.55 -10.31
C GLY A 264 -6.39 -10.87 -10.74
N ARG A 265 -7.25 -10.79 -11.76
CA ARG A 265 -8.03 -11.92 -12.34
C ARG A 265 -7.20 -13.16 -12.70
N ASN A 266 -6.00 -12.97 -13.20
CA ASN A 266 -5.12 -14.05 -13.70
C ASN A 266 -4.07 -14.49 -12.65
N ALA A 267 -4.44 -14.52 -11.37
CA ALA A 267 -3.52 -14.92 -10.31
C ALA A 267 -3.16 -16.39 -10.42
N LEU A 268 -1.92 -16.66 -10.83
CA LEU A 268 -1.35 -18.01 -10.82
C LEU A 268 -1.09 -18.45 -9.37
N ALA A 269 -1.35 -19.73 -9.08
CA ALA A 269 -0.99 -20.32 -7.80
C ALA A 269 0.51 -20.16 -7.54
N GLY A 270 0.88 -19.65 -6.34
CA GLY A 270 2.28 -19.40 -5.97
C GLY A 270 2.81 -17.99 -6.30
N VAL A 271 2.10 -17.16 -7.06
CA VAL A 271 2.46 -15.75 -7.26
C VAL A 271 2.01 -14.94 -6.04
N LEU A 272 2.97 -14.33 -5.35
CA LEU A 272 2.73 -13.61 -4.10
C LEU A 272 2.15 -12.19 -4.33
N LEU A 273 2.51 -11.53 -5.43
CA LEU A 273 2.06 -10.18 -5.78
C LEU A 273 1.87 -10.05 -7.29
N GLY A 274 0.79 -9.38 -7.72
CA GLY A 274 0.45 -9.16 -9.12
C GLY A 274 1.43 -8.24 -9.86
N SER A 275 1.53 -8.41 -11.19
CA SER A 275 2.40 -7.58 -12.04
C SER A 275 2.06 -6.09 -11.99
N THR A 276 0.78 -5.75 -11.88
CA THR A 276 0.31 -4.37 -11.75
C THR A 276 0.80 -3.75 -10.45
N SER A 277 0.62 -4.44 -9.32
CA SER A 277 1.08 -3.98 -8.00
C SER A 277 2.60 -3.81 -7.97
N LEU A 278 3.36 -4.77 -8.52
CA LEU A 278 4.81 -4.66 -8.66
C LEU A 278 5.22 -3.48 -9.55
N ASN A 279 4.53 -3.27 -10.68
CA ASN A 279 4.82 -2.15 -11.57
C ASN A 279 4.62 -0.80 -10.88
N LEU A 280 3.51 -0.62 -10.14
CA LEU A 280 3.25 0.61 -9.39
C LEU A 280 4.25 0.80 -8.25
N LEU A 281 4.58 -0.26 -7.51
CA LEU A 281 5.61 -0.21 -6.47
C LEU A 281 6.98 0.21 -7.00
N HIS A 282 7.27 0.02 -8.28
CA HIS A 282 8.51 0.47 -8.91
C HIS A 282 8.43 1.87 -9.51
N HIS A 283 7.30 2.24 -10.09
CA HIS A 283 7.19 3.41 -10.97
C HIS A 283 6.28 4.53 -10.46
N SER A 284 5.43 4.28 -9.46
CA SER A 284 4.54 5.32 -8.95
C SER A 284 5.32 6.44 -8.27
N PRO A 285 5.05 7.71 -8.60
CA PRO A 285 5.62 8.86 -7.89
C PRO A 285 4.89 9.14 -6.56
N VAL A 286 3.69 8.59 -6.37
CA VAL A 286 2.84 8.78 -5.18
C VAL A 286 2.77 7.50 -4.34
N PRO A 287 2.32 7.57 -3.08
CA PRO A 287 2.12 6.38 -2.25
C PRO A 287 1.24 5.33 -2.92
N VAL A 288 1.60 4.05 -2.75
CA VAL A 288 0.88 2.90 -3.31
C VAL A 288 0.27 2.08 -2.19
N MET A 289 -1.05 2.00 -2.14
CA MET A 289 -1.77 1.12 -1.24
C MET A 289 -2.08 -0.20 -1.92
N ILE A 290 -1.72 -1.30 -1.26
CA ILE A 290 -1.98 -2.66 -1.73
C ILE A 290 -2.99 -3.31 -0.79
N CYS A 291 -4.12 -3.72 -1.36
CA CYS A 291 -5.22 -4.36 -0.64
C CYS A 291 -5.27 -5.86 -0.96
N ARG A 292 -5.54 -6.66 0.05
CA ARG A 292 -5.76 -8.10 -0.10
C ARG A 292 -7.23 -8.44 0.08
N ALA A 293 -7.70 -9.43 -0.66
CA ALA A 293 -9.00 -10.00 -0.36
C ALA A 293 -8.98 -10.57 1.07
N ALA A 294 -10.06 -10.36 1.80
CA ALA A 294 -10.25 -11.09 3.05
C ALA A 294 -10.12 -12.60 2.80
N PRO A 295 -9.54 -13.37 3.74
CA PRO A 295 -9.59 -14.83 3.62
C PRO A 295 -11.05 -15.24 3.44
N GLN A 296 -11.36 -15.93 2.34
CA GLN A 296 -12.66 -16.60 2.24
C GLN A 296 -12.63 -17.65 3.35
N GLY A 297 -13.51 -17.51 4.33
CA GLY A 297 -13.72 -18.56 5.32
C GLY A 297 -14.04 -19.85 4.53
N ASP A 298 -13.25 -20.88 4.77
CA ASP A 298 -13.61 -22.22 4.32
C ASP A 298 -15.01 -22.50 4.88
N SER A 299 -16.00 -22.38 4.02
CA SER A 299 -17.31 -22.97 4.24
C SER A 299 -17.14 -24.45 3.89
N ASP A 300 -16.45 -25.17 4.78
CA ASP A 300 -16.54 -26.61 4.80
C ASP A 300 -17.96 -27.01 5.25
N GLU A 301 -18.74 -27.45 4.30
CA GLU A 301 -19.80 -28.46 4.52
C GLU A 301 -19.26 -29.85 4.32
#